data_e55409c806a08aed2448cbce61e12ca6
#
_entry.id   e55409c806a08aed2448cbce61e12ca6
#
_cell.length_a   1.000
_cell.length_b   1.000
_cell.length_c   1.000
_cell.angle_alpha   90.00
_cell.angle_beta   90.00
_cell.angle_gamma   90.00
#
_symmetry.space_group_name_H-M   'P 1'
#
loop_
_entity.id
_entity.type
_entity.pdbx_description
1 polymer ?
#
loop_
_entity_poly.entity_id
_entity_poly.type
_entity_poly.pdbx_seq_one_letter_code
_entity_poly.pdbx_strand_id
1 'polypeptide(L)'
;MPWGVVWIIAFVAVTSIGLYTSQLTRITSVRVLAAPYGDKQRLLNILKKLEPLPALQVDSTSVQRSIESKRFVRDSQFTRNVFGRAVLKVEYRKPVAWIRGTTGWFVDEEGVVFPSRGEKSPPIGVDKSVLPRSPLVTLGGPGLLQDAALLAKAVQESGLNLHGVIWIDERVRLCLNSSLGAKVTFGSGKDLDLKLKALRQALASEPSLLESAKEVNLVVPDAPAVTR
;
A
#
# COMPACT_ATOMS: atom_id res chain seq x y z
N MET A 1 -23.62 26.00 -47.21
CA MET A 1 -22.82 24.82 -46.80
C MET A 1 -22.89 23.82 -47.94
N PRO A 2 -21.79 23.24 -48.39
CA PRO A 2 -21.83 22.20 -49.44
C PRO A 2 -22.54 20.96 -48.87
N TRP A 3 -23.53 20.47 -49.57
CA TRP A 3 -24.34 19.29 -49.21
C TRP A 3 -23.48 18.05 -48.85
N GLY A 4 -22.30 17.92 -49.43
CA GLY A 4 -21.37 16.84 -49.09
C GLY A 4 -20.90 16.81 -47.64
N VAL A 5 -20.69 17.99 -47.00
CA VAL A 5 -20.31 18.09 -45.59
C VAL A 5 -21.43 17.61 -44.66
N VAL A 6 -22.69 17.90 -45.02
CA VAL A 6 -23.85 17.43 -44.22
C VAL A 6 -23.94 15.92 -44.23
N TRP A 7 -23.74 15.27 -45.38
CA TRP A 7 -23.74 13.81 -45.47
C TRP A 7 -22.61 13.15 -44.71
N ILE A 8 -21.39 13.73 -44.75
CA ILE A 8 -20.25 13.21 -43.97
C ILE A 8 -20.56 13.31 -42.48
N ILE A 9 -21.08 14.44 -41.99
CA ILE A 9 -21.44 14.59 -40.57
C ILE A 9 -22.53 13.59 -40.16
N ALA A 10 -23.57 13.45 -40.97
CA ALA A 10 -24.64 12.48 -40.74
C ALA A 10 -24.11 11.02 -40.70
N PHE A 11 -23.25 10.65 -41.63
CA PHE A 11 -22.63 9.33 -41.66
C PHE A 11 -21.77 9.05 -40.41
N VAL A 12 -20.92 10.01 -40.02
CA VAL A 12 -20.11 9.91 -38.79
C VAL A 12 -20.98 9.78 -37.55
N ALA A 13 -22.06 10.60 -37.46
CA ALA A 13 -22.98 10.54 -36.33
C ALA A 13 -23.69 9.17 -36.23
N VAL A 14 -24.25 8.67 -37.32
CA VAL A 14 -24.94 7.37 -37.38
C VAL A 14 -23.98 6.24 -37.05
N THR A 15 -22.77 6.26 -37.60
CA THR A 15 -21.74 5.24 -37.32
C THR A 15 -21.33 5.26 -35.83
N SER A 16 -21.14 6.47 -35.28
CA SER A 16 -20.79 6.62 -33.85
C SER A 16 -21.89 6.12 -32.92
N ILE A 17 -23.14 6.44 -33.20
CA ILE A 17 -24.31 5.93 -32.46
C ILE A 17 -24.40 4.40 -32.62
N GLY A 18 -24.23 3.90 -33.83
CA GLY A 18 -24.24 2.47 -34.11
C GLY A 18 -23.17 1.71 -33.32
N LEU A 19 -21.94 2.21 -33.27
CA LEU A 19 -20.87 1.62 -32.46
C LEU A 19 -21.17 1.71 -30.95
N TYR A 20 -21.72 2.82 -30.49
CA TYR A 20 -22.05 3.04 -29.09
C TYR A 20 -23.14 2.09 -28.55
N THR A 21 -24.12 1.73 -29.40
CA THR A 21 -25.26 0.88 -29.03
C THR A 21 -25.13 -0.56 -29.50
N SER A 22 -24.12 -0.85 -30.33
CA SER A 22 -23.98 -2.16 -30.99
C SER A 22 -23.68 -3.28 -30.01
N GLN A 23 -24.37 -4.37 -30.18
CA GLN A 23 -24.08 -5.64 -29.49
C GLN A 23 -22.74 -6.25 -29.92
N LEU A 24 -22.23 -5.90 -31.09
CA LEU A 24 -20.93 -6.37 -31.61
C LEU A 24 -19.74 -5.82 -30.80
N THR A 25 -19.95 -4.68 -30.11
CA THR A 25 -18.92 -4.07 -29.26
C THR A 25 -19.01 -4.50 -27.80
N ARG A 26 -19.86 -5.46 -27.44
CA ARG A 26 -19.98 -5.97 -26.07
C ARG A 26 -18.66 -6.56 -25.57
N ILE A 27 -18.42 -6.41 -24.26
CA ILE A 27 -17.26 -7.05 -23.62
C ILE A 27 -17.45 -8.56 -23.65
N THR A 28 -16.66 -9.25 -24.48
CA THR A 28 -16.70 -10.70 -24.65
C THR A 28 -15.58 -11.42 -23.91
N SER A 29 -14.49 -10.70 -23.60
CA SER A 29 -13.37 -11.29 -22.88
C SER A 29 -12.71 -10.28 -21.95
N VAL A 30 -12.49 -10.70 -20.72
CA VAL A 30 -11.75 -9.91 -19.72
C VAL A 30 -10.53 -10.71 -19.27
N ARG A 31 -9.35 -10.09 -19.37
CA ARG A 31 -8.11 -10.66 -18.84
C ARG A 31 -7.73 -9.91 -17.57
N VAL A 32 -7.50 -10.65 -16.48
CA VAL A 32 -6.98 -10.08 -15.23
C VAL A 32 -5.49 -10.44 -15.14
N LEU A 33 -4.65 -9.41 -15.03
CA LEU A 33 -3.20 -9.53 -14.94
C LEU A 33 -2.73 -9.22 -13.53
N ALA A 34 -1.61 -9.84 -13.14
CA ALA A 34 -0.94 -9.65 -11.84
C ALA A 34 -1.79 -10.02 -10.61
N ALA A 35 -2.87 -10.81 -10.77
CA ALA A 35 -3.69 -11.27 -9.67
C ALA A 35 -3.39 -12.75 -9.33
N PRO A 36 -3.23 -13.11 -8.05
CA PRO A 36 -3.21 -14.50 -7.59
C PRO A 36 -4.49 -15.23 -7.99
N TYR A 37 -4.40 -16.56 -8.15
CA TYR A 37 -5.51 -17.36 -8.70
C TYR A 37 -6.85 -17.16 -7.95
N GLY A 38 -6.83 -17.16 -6.62
CA GLY A 38 -8.05 -16.99 -5.81
C GLY A 38 -8.70 -15.61 -6.00
N ASP A 39 -7.92 -14.56 -6.09
CA ASP A 39 -8.42 -13.20 -6.33
C ASP A 39 -8.86 -13.01 -7.77
N LYS A 40 -8.16 -13.65 -8.72
CA LYS A 40 -8.53 -13.61 -10.15
C LYS A 40 -9.96 -14.03 -10.38
N GLN A 41 -10.41 -15.11 -9.73
CA GLN A 41 -11.81 -15.57 -9.84
C GLN A 41 -12.81 -14.56 -9.26
N ARG A 42 -12.48 -13.96 -8.11
CA ARG A 42 -13.32 -12.93 -7.48
C ARG A 42 -13.43 -11.68 -8.36
N LEU A 43 -12.31 -11.23 -8.94
CA LEU A 43 -12.27 -10.08 -9.84
C LEU A 43 -13.04 -10.36 -11.13
N LEU A 44 -12.89 -11.55 -11.72
CA LEU A 44 -13.66 -11.96 -12.89
C LEU A 44 -15.16 -11.98 -12.61
N ASN A 45 -15.59 -12.43 -11.43
CA ASN A 45 -17.01 -12.40 -11.04
C ASN A 45 -17.57 -10.98 -10.92
N ILE A 46 -16.76 -10.01 -10.45
CA ILE A 46 -17.16 -8.60 -10.45
C ILE A 46 -17.28 -8.08 -11.88
N LEU A 47 -16.32 -8.43 -12.74
CA LEU A 47 -16.27 -7.96 -14.13
C LEU A 47 -17.30 -8.63 -15.05
N LYS A 48 -17.81 -9.82 -14.72
CA LYS A 48 -18.92 -10.47 -15.44
C LYS A 48 -20.16 -9.59 -15.57
N LYS A 49 -20.39 -8.69 -14.62
CA LYS A 49 -21.50 -7.73 -14.68
C LYS A 49 -21.36 -6.73 -15.83
N LEU A 50 -20.16 -6.60 -16.41
CA LEU A 50 -19.87 -5.71 -17.54
C LEU A 50 -20.06 -6.39 -18.89
N GLU A 51 -20.08 -7.73 -18.95
CA GLU A 51 -20.20 -8.51 -20.20
C GLU A 51 -21.41 -8.15 -21.07
N PRO A 52 -22.60 -7.83 -20.51
CA PRO A 52 -23.75 -7.44 -21.34
C PRO A 52 -23.64 -6.01 -21.91
N LEU A 53 -22.68 -5.20 -21.44
CA LEU A 53 -22.59 -3.80 -21.84
C LEU A 53 -21.68 -3.61 -23.05
N PRO A 54 -22.05 -2.72 -24.00
CA PRO A 54 -21.14 -2.28 -25.05
C PRO A 54 -19.87 -1.67 -24.45
N ALA A 55 -18.70 -1.98 -25.03
CA ALA A 55 -17.42 -1.54 -24.48
C ALA A 55 -17.34 -0.02 -24.31
N LEU A 56 -17.95 0.75 -25.22
CA LEU A 56 -17.94 2.22 -25.14
C LEU A 56 -18.81 2.78 -23.99
N GLN A 57 -19.80 2.02 -23.52
CA GLN A 57 -20.66 2.42 -22.40
C GLN A 57 -20.05 2.09 -21.02
N VAL A 58 -19.02 1.24 -20.97
CA VAL A 58 -18.39 0.89 -19.72
C VAL A 58 -17.50 2.07 -19.25
N ASP A 59 -17.82 2.64 -18.09
CA ASP A 59 -16.99 3.65 -17.47
C ASP A 59 -15.78 3.00 -16.77
N SER A 60 -14.61 3.14 -17.38
CA SER A 60 -13.35 2.61 -16.86
C SER A 60 -13.03 3.11 -15.45
N THR A 61 -13.36 4.38 -15.16
CA THR A 61 -13.09 4.99 -13.87
C THR A 61 -13.95 4.39 -12.76
N SER A 62 -15.22 4.12 -13.04
CA SER A 62 -16.12 3.45 -12.08
C SER A 62 -15.68 2.03 -11.79
N VAL A 63 -15.21 1.30 -12.82
CA VAL A 63 -14.65 -0.05 -12.64
C VAL A 63 -13.41 0.00 -11.75
N GLN A 64 -12.46 0.90 -12.04
CA GLN A 64 -11.23 1.07 -11.25
C GLN A 64 -11.58 1.39 -9.79
N ARG A 65 -12.42 2.39 -9.53
CA ARG A 65 -12.84 2.73 -8.16
C ARG A 65 -13.49 1.56 -7.42
N SER A 66 -14.27 0.74 -8.12
CA SER A 66 -14.88 -0.47 -7.53
C SER A 66 -13.84 -1.51 -7.12
N ILE A 67 -12.75 -1.63 -7.87
CA ILE A 67 -11.64 -2.55 -7.56
C ILE A 67 -10.77 -1.96 -6.44
N GLU A 68 -10.42 -0.67 -6.50
CA GLU A 68 -9.60 0.05 -5.53
C GLU A 68 -10.30 0.22 -4.17
N SER A 69 -11.64 0.14 -4.14
CA SER A 69 -12.38 0.08 -2.86
C SER A 69 -12.00 -1.14 -2.00
N LYS A 70 -11.35 -2.15 -2.59
CA LYS A 70 -10.79 -3.28 -1.85
C LYS A 70 -9.49 -2.86 -1.20
N ARG A 71 -9.45 -2.80 0.11
CA ARG A 71 -8.32 -2.30 0.91
C ARG A 71 -6.97 -2.93 0.59
N PHE A 72 -6.93 -4.15 0.06
CA PHE A 72 -5.71 -4.86 -0.33
C PHE A 72 -5.22 -4.49 -1.74
N VAL A 73 -5.99 -3.71 -2.52
CA VAL A 73 -5.58 -3.17 -3.81
C VAL A 73 -4.94 -1.81 -3.60
N ARG A 74 -3.77 -1.60 -4.19
CA ARG A 74 -3.07 -0.31 -4.19
C ARG A 74 -3.54 0.55 -5.34
N ASP A 75 -3.53 -0.04 -6.55
CA ASP A 75 -3.88 0.63 -7.80
C ASP A 75 -4.50 -0.37 -8.76
N SER A 76 -5.30 0.11 -9.70
CA SER A 76 -5.86 -0.69 -10.76
C SER A 76 -5.94 0.08 -12.07
N GLN A 77 -5.65 -0.61 -13.17
CA GLN A 77 -5.75 -0.06 -14.51
C GLN A 77 -6.71 -0.93 -15.34
N PHE A 78 -7.82 -0.35 -15.73
CA PHE A 78 -8.79 -1.02 -16.59
C PHE A 78 -8.75 -0.39 -17.98
N THR A 79 -8.40 -1.20 -18.97
CA THR A 79 -8.39 -0.80 -20.38
C THR A 79 -9.34 -1.67 -21.17
N ARG A 80 -9.99 -1.08 -22.17
CA ARG A 80 -10.89 -1.77 -23.08
C ARG A 80 -10.69 -1.29 -24.50
N ASN A 81 -10.98 -2.14 -25.44
CA ASN A 81 -11.02 -1.78 -26.86
C ASN A 81 -12.45 -1.88 -27.40
N VAL A 82 -12.67 -1.32 -28.58
CA VAL A 82 -13.97 -1.32 -29.27
C VAL A 82 -14.43 -2.71 -29.75
N PHE A 83 -13.53 -3.72 -29.73
CA PHE A 83 -13.81 -5.09 -30.12
C PHE A 83 -14.20 -6.01 -28.95
N GLY A 84 -14.61 -5.42 -27.82
CA GLY A 84 -15.10 -6.17 -26.66
C GLY A 84 -14.02 -6.88 -25.83
N ARG A 85 -12.73 -6.53 -26.01
CA ARG A 85 -11.65 -7.05 -25.17
C ARG A 85 -11.32 -6.05 -24.07
N ALA A 86 -11.26 -6.52 -22.83
CA ALA A 86 -10.87 -5.72 -21.69
C ALA A 86 -9.69 -6.37 -20.95
N VAL A 87 -8.84 -5.53 -20.37
CA VAL A 87 -7.71 -5.94 -19.54
C VAL A 87 -7.78 -5.16 -18.23
N LEU A 88 -7.77 -5.89 -17.12
CA LEU A 88 -7.62 -5.34 -15.78
C LEU A 88 -6.24 -5.73 -15.26
N LYS A 89 -5.38 -4.74 -15.00
CA LYS A 89 -4.13 -4.89 -14.28
C LYS A 89 -4.33 -4.42 -12.85
N VAL A 90 -3.95 -5.24 -11.88
CA VAL A 90 -4.12 -4.93 -10.44
C VAL A 90 -2.76 -4.89 -9.78
N GLU A 91 -2.51 -3.82 -9.03
CA GLU A 91 -1.36 -3.72 -8.14
C GLU A 91 -1.82 -3.89 -6.70
N TYR A 92 -1.23 -4.86 -6.01
CA TYR A 92 -1.57 -5.18 -4.63
C TYR A 92 -0.64 -4.46 -3.66
N ARG A 93 -1.18 -4.10 -2.48
CA ARG A 93 -0.39 -3.56 -1.38
C ARG A 93 0.59 -4.61 -0.86
N LYS A 94 1.80 -4.16 -0.54
CA LYS A 94 2.85 -5.00 0.03
C LYS A 94 2.94 -4.73 1.53
N PRO A 95 2.90 -5.76 2.37
CA PRO A 95 3.00 -5.57 3.81
C PRO A 95 4.42 -5.15 4.21
N VAL A 96 4.55 -4.08 4.99
CA VAL A 96 5.81 -3.64 5.61
C VAL A 96 5.79 -3.83 7.13
N ALA A 97 4.60 -3.89 7.74
CA ALA A 97 4.45 -4.18 9.16
C ALA A 97 3.14 -4.93 9.43
N TRP A 98 3.13 -5.75 10.49
CA TRP A 98 1.92 -6.35 11.05
C TRP A 98 1.39 -5.50 12.21
N ILE A 99 0.08 -5.59 12.53
CA ILE A 99 -0.53 -4.81 13.61
C ILE A 99 -0.65 -5.67 14.86
N ARG A 100 -0.02 -5.23 15.95
CA ARG A 100 -0.05 -5.90 17.24
C ARG A 100 -1.48 -6.00 17.79
N GLY A 101 -1.84 -7.19 18.28
CA GLY A 101 -3.15 -7.46 18.85
C GLY A 101 -4.29 -7.58 17.84
N THR A 102 -3.96 -7.77 16.56
CA THR A 102 -4.89 -8.15 15.50
C THR A 102 -4.29 -9.31 14.70
N THR A 103 -5.13 -10.26 14.30
CA THR A 103 -4.66 -11.37 13.46
C THR A 103 -4.94 -11.05 12.00
N GLY A 104 -3.90 -11.15 11.17
CA GLY A 104 -4.04 -11.01 9.73
C GLY A 104 -4.29 -9.58 9.23
N TRP A 105 -3.83 -8.56 9.96
CA TRP A 105 -3.85 -7.18 9.48
C TRP A 105 -2.44 -6.64 9.33
N PHE A 106 -2.20 -6.00 8.19
CA PHE A 106 -0.92 -5.43 7.81
C PHE A 106 -1.05 -3.94 7.51
N VAL A 107 0.12 -3.29 7.45
CA VAL A 107 0.27 -1.89 7.02
C VAL A 107 1.24 -1.87 5.85
N ASP A 108 0.96 -1.08 4.83
CA ASP A 108 1.88 -0.81 3.70
C ASP A 108 2.74 0.44 3.94
N GLU A 109 3.62 0.75 2.99
CA GLU A 109 4.52 1.92 3.05
C GLU A 109 3.78 3.28 3.06
N GLU A 110 2.53 3.31 2.60
CA GLU A 110 1.68 4.52 2.61
C GLU A 110 0.93 4.69 3.93
N GLY A 111 1.09 3.75 4.88
CA GLY A 111 0.37 3.74 6.15
C GLY A 111 -1.08 3.24 6.02
N VAL A 112 -1.42 2.56 4.94
CA VAL A 112 -2.76 2.00 4.75
C VAL A 112 -2.86 0.63 5.41
N VAL A 113 -3.88 0.48 6.25
CA VAL A 113 -4.19 -0.79 6.93
C VAL A 113 -5.05 -1.67 6.05
N PHE A 114 -4.62 -2.92 5.82
CA PHE A 114 -5.32 -3.88 4.98
C PHE A 114 -5.25 -5.31 5.53
N PRO A 115 -6.22 -6.19 5.19
CA PRO A 115 -6.23 -7.57 5.64
C PRO A 115 -5.21 -8.42 4.86
N SER A 116 -4.58 -9.36 5.56
CA SER A 116 -3.72 -10.39 4.97
C SER A 116 -4.50 -11.27 3.99
N ARG A 117 -3.82 -11.72 2.95
CA ARG A 117 -4.29 -12.71 1.98
C ARG A 117 -3.42 -13.98 1.99
N GLY A 118 -2.64 -14.20 3.06
CA GLY A 118 -1.70 -15.30 3.20
C GLY A 118 -0.25 -14.92 2.88
N GLU A 119 0.06 -13.61 2.80
CA GLU A 119 1.44 -13.16 2.69
C GLU A 119 2.22 -13.50 3.96
N LYS A 120 3.53 -13.68 3.80
CA LYS A 120 4.44 -13.87 4.93
C LYS A 120 4.42 -12.62 5.82
N SER A 121 4.30 -12.81 7.12
CA SER A 121 4.35 -11.72 8.09
C SER A 121 5.70 -11.02 8.06
N PRO A 122 5.72 -9.68 7.98
CA PRO A 122 6.95 -8.90 8.15
C PRO A 122 7.59 -9.13 9.53
N PRO A 123 8.90 -8.86 9.70
CA PRO A 123 9.58 -9.00 10.98
C PRO A 123 9.20 -7.92 12.01
N ILE A 124 8.72 -6.77 11.54
CA ILE A 124 8.36 -5.63 12.37
C ILE A 124 6.86 -5.54 12.53
N GLY A 125 6.41 -5.27 13.76
CA GLY A 125 5.02 -4.95 14.08
C GLY A 125 4.82 -3.47 14.39
N VAL A 126 3.57 -3.04 14.34
CA VAL A 126 3.13 -1.70 14.74
C VAL A 126 2.11 -1.84 15.85
N ASP A 127 2.30 -1.14 16.95
CA ASP A 127 1.37 -1.13 18.09
C ASP A 127 0.12 -0.27 17.81
N LYS A 128 -0.94 -0.55 18.53
CA LYS A 128 -2.21 0.20 18.43
C LYS A 128 -2.06 1.69 18.74
N SER A 129 -1.03 2.09 19.52
CA SER A 129 -0.75 3.50 19.80
C SER A 129 -0.48 4.33 18.55
N VAL A 130 -0.04 3.69 17.46
CA VAL A 130 0.29 4.33 16.17
C VAL A 130 -0.93 4.40 15.24
N LEU A 131 -2.04 3.72 15.55
CA LEU A 131 -3.21 3.68 14.68
C LEU A 131 -4.01 5.00 14.73
N PRO A 132 -4.67 5.40 13.63
CA PRO A 132 -5.34 6.72 13.50
C PRO A 132 -6.38 7.06 14.58
N ARG A 133 -6.90 6.07 15.28
CA ARG A 133 -7.87 6.26 16.38
C ARG A 133 -7.23 6.36 17.77
N SER A 134 -5.90 6.32 17.84
CA SER A 134 -5.18 6.49 19.10
C SER A 134 -5.13 7.97 19.50
N PRO A 135 -5.33 8.32 20.78
CA PRO A 135 -5.12 9.67 21.29
C PRO A 135 -3.72 10.22 20.99
N LEU A 136 -2.70 9.36 21.02
CA LEU A 136 -1.32 9.74 20.72
C LEU A 136 -1.13 10.15 19.26
N VAL A 137 -1.81 9.49 18.33
CA VAL A 137 -1.80 9.89 16.92
C VAL A 137 -2.46 11.24 16.72
N THR A 138 -3.54 11.53 17.46
CA THR A 138 -4.22 12.82 17.40
C THR A 138 -3.29 13.95 17.89
N LEU A 139 -2.48 13.69 18.92
CA LEU A 139 -1.48 14.64 19.42
C LEU A 139 -0.30 14.83 18.45
N GLY A 140 0.12 13.76 17.76
CA GLY A 140 1.26 13.77 16.82
C GLY A 140 0.92 14.19 15.39
N GLY A 141 -0.34 14.39 15.08
CA GLY A 141 -0.81 14.75 13.74
C GLY A 141 -1.00 13.58 12.77
N PRO A 142 -1.59 13.84 11.59
CA PRO A 142 -1.76 12.85 10.55
C PRO A 142 -0.39 12.46 9.97
N GLY A 143 -0.09 11.17 9.87
CA GLY A 143 1.15 10.68 9.24
C GLY A 143 1.99 9.77 10.12
N LEU A 144 1.73 9.71 11.43
CA LEU A 144 2.50 8.83 12.33
C LEU A 144 2.48 7.36 11.92
N LEU A 145 1.35 6.88 11.42
CA LEU A 145 1.26 5.51 10.92
C LEU A 145 2.12 5.33 9.65
N GLN A 146 2.14 6.32 8.78
CA GLN A 146 3.00 6.33 7.61
C GLN A 146 4.49 6.38 8.03
N ASP A 147 4.85 7.23 8.99
CA ASP A 147 6.20 7.30 9.52
C ASP A 147 6.65 5.96 10.15
N ALA A 148 5.74 5.30 10.89
CA ALA A 148 6.01 3.97 11.43
C ALA A 148 6.17 2.91 10.34
N ALA A 149 5.37 2.98 9.29
CA ALA A 149 5.47 2.09 8.14
C ALA A 149 6.78 2.31 7.36
N LEU A 150 7.17 3.56 7.15
CA LEU A 150 8.46 3.91 6.55
C LEU A 150 9.64 3.44 7.40
N LEU A 151 9.56 3.58 8.74
CA LEU A 151 10.56 3.05 9.65
C LEU A 151 10.64 1.52 9.54
N ALA A 152 9.50 0.81 9.53
CA ALA A 152 9.48 -0.64 9.38
C ALA A 152 10.10 -1.10 8.06
N LYS A 153 9.78 -0.41 6.95
CA LYS A 153 10.37 -0.65 5.64
C LYS A 153 11.89 -0.41 5.66
N ALA A 154 12.33 0.74 6.18
CA ALA A 154 13.73 1.11 6.23
C ALA A 154 14.56 0.12 7.09
N VAL A 155 14.01 -0.36 8.21
CA VAL A 155 14.64 -1.43 9.02
C VAL A 155 14.82 -2.70 8.20
N GLN A 156 13.81 -3.14 7.44
CA GLN A 156 13.90 -4.33 6.59
C GLN A 156 14.94 -4.18 5.48
N GLU A 157 14.97 -3.03 4.82
CA GLU A 157 15.91 -2.73 3.74
C GLU A 157 17.34 -2.51 4.23
N SER A 158 17.50 -2.11 5.50
CA SER A 158 18.83 -1.89 6.10
C SER A 158 19.67 -3.15 6.23
N GLY A 159 19.06 -4.34 6.13
CA GLY A 159 19.73 -5.63 6.37
C GLY A 159 20.06 -5.90 7.85
N LEU A 160 19.60 -5.05 8.75
CA LEU A 160 19.68 -5.30 10.19
C LEU A 160 18.66 -6.39 10.56
N ASN A 161 19.11 -7.44 11.23
CA ASN A 161 18.23 -8.51 11.70
C ASN A 161 17.45 -8.07 12.95
N LEU A 162 16.66 -7.01 12.79
CA LEU A 162 15.82 -6.45 13.84
C LEU A 162 14.41 -6.99 13.75
N HIS A 163 13.95 -7.56 14.84
CA HIS A 163 12.57 -7.95 15.06
C HIS A 163 12.02 -7.13 16.22
N GLY A 164 10.77 -6.73 16.14
CA GLY A 164 10.18 -5.97 17.24
C GLY A 164 8.87 -5.30 16.88
N VAL A 165 8.46 -4.39 17.77
CA VAL A 165 7.22 -3.65 17.62
C VAL A 165 7.49 -2.15 17.73
N ILE A 166 7.04 -1.40 16.72
CA ILE A 166 7.07 0.06 16.73
C ILE A 166 5.86 0.57 17.52
N TRP A 167 6.08 1.50 18.41
CA TRP A 167 5.08 2.17 19.22
C TRP A 167 5.42 3.66 19.38
N ILE A 168 4.49 4.45 19.93
CA ILE A 168 4.68 5.86 20.19
C ILE A 168 4.74 6.08 21.69
N ASP A 169 5.77 6.78 22.17
CA ASP A 169 5.89 7.17 23.56
C ASP A 169 5.08 8.45 23.87
N GLU A 170 5.03 8.84 25.15
CA GLU A 170 4.30 10.00 25.64
C GLU A 170 4.75 11.34 25.02
N ARG A 171 5.97 11.39 24.48
CA ARG A 171 6.52 12.55 23.75
C ARG A 171 6.29 12.49 22.26
N VAL A 172 5.40 11.57 21.82
CA VAL A 172 5.04 11.34 20.40
C VAL A 172 6.26 10.98 19.54
N ARG A 173 7.19 10.20 20.10
CA ARG A 173 8.37 9.70 19.40
C ARG A 173 8.18 8.25 18.99
N LEU A 174 8.61 7.91 17.79
CA LEU A 174 8.64 6.53 17.30
C LEU A 174 9.73 5.76 18.04
N CYS A 175 9.33 4.67 18.66
CA CYS A 175 10.19 3.77 19.40
C CYS A 175 10.01 2.34 18.85
N LEU A 176 11.10 1.58 18.75
CA LEU A 176 11.09 0.16 18.44
C LEU A 176 11.52 -0.62 19.67
N ASN A 177 10.67 -1.49 20.17
CA ASN A 177 11.09 -2.48 21.16
C ASN A 177 11.71 -3.67 20.40
N SER A 178 13.01 -3.79 20.49
CA SER A 178 13.73 -4.95 19.93
C SER A 178 13.32 -6.23 20.63
N SER A 179 13.25 -7.32 19.89
CA SER A 179 13.09 -8.66 20.48
C SER A 179 14.25 -9.07 21.40
N LEU A 180 15.38 -8.37 21.31
CA LEU A 180 16.57 -8.56 22.16
C LEU A 180 16.49 -7.78 23.48
N GLY A 181 15.44 -6.99 23.71
CA GLY A 181 15.18 -6.30 24.99
C GLY A 181 15.38 -4.78 24.96
N ALA A 182 16.26 -4.26 24.10
CA ALA A 182 16.49 -2.82 24.05
C ALA A 182 15.32 -2.04 23.43
N LYS A 183 15.06 -0.86 23.98
CA LYS A 183 14.23 0.16 23.37
C LYS A 183 15.10 1.01 22.43
N VAL A 184 14.75 1.11 21.16
CA VAL A 184 15.41 2.00 20.19
C VAL A 184 14.50 3.19 19.89
N THR A 185 14.91 4.38 20.23
CA THR A 185 14.13 5.62 20.05
C THR A 185 14.59 6.35 18.79
N PHE A 186 13.74 6.39 17.76
CA PHE A 186 14.01 7.05 16.48
C PHE A 186 13.50 8.50 16.45
N GLY A 187 12.53 8.86 17.29
CA GLY A 187 11.90 10.18 17.25
C GLY A 187 10.89 10.30 16.12
N SER A 188 11.14 11.16 15.12
CA SER A 188 10.29 11.30 13.92
C SER A 188 10.73 10.37 12.80
N GLY A 189 9.89 10.23 11.78
CA GLY A 189 10.19 9.51 10.54
C GLY A 189 11.18 10.22 9.59
N LYS A 190 11.79 11.35 10.05
CA LYS A 190 12.81 12.06 9.27
C LYS A 190 14.19 11.42 9.44
N ASP A 191 15.01 11.53 8.42
CA ASP A 191 16.44 11.12 8.42
C ASP A 191 16.65 9.65 8.84
N LEU A 192 15.70 8.76 8.50
CA LEU A 192 15.74 7.35 8.89
C LEU A 192 17.03 6.66 8.41
N ASP A 193 17.50 6.98 7.22
CA ASP A 193 18.73 6.40 6.66
C ASP A 193 19.97 6.74 7.52
N LEU A 194 20.07 7.99 8.00
CA LEU A 194 21.16 8.42 8.89
C LEU A 194 21.06 7.72 10.24
N LYS A 195 19.85 7.63 10.81
CA LYS A 195 19.60 6.94 12.09
C LYS A 195 19.92 5.46 12.01
N LEU A 196 19.52 4.79 10.93
CA LEU A 196 19.84 3.38 10.72
C LEU A 196 21.32 3.15 10.43
N LYS A 197 21.99 4.09 9.75
CA LYS A 197 23.45 4.07 9.58
C LYS A 197 24.16 4.17 10.92
N ALA A 198 23.74 5.11 11.78
CA ALA A 198 24.30 5.26 13.13
C ALA A 198 24.09 4.01 13.97
N LEU A 199 22.88 3.40 13.92
CA LEU A 199 22.59 2.13 14.60
C LEU A 199 23.49 1.00 14.09
N ARG A 200 23.67 0.92 12.77
CA ARG A 200 24.56 -0.10 12.16
C ARG A 200 26.00 0.07 12.60
N GLN A 201 26.50 1.28 12.68
CA GLN A 201 27.85 1.56 13.17
C GLN A 201 28.00 1.19 14.65
N ALA A 202 26.99 1.51 15.48
CA ALA A 202 26.99 1.14 16.89
C ALA A 202 27.01 -0.40 17.07
N LEU A 203 26.19 -1.12 16.29
CA LEU A 203 26.16 -2.60 16.31
C LEU A 203 27.43 -3.24 15.75
N ALA A 204 28.10 -2.59 14.80
CA ALA A 204 29.41 -3.07 14.32
C ALA A 204 30.51 -2.90 15.38
N SER A 205 30.41 -1.86 16.23
CA SER A 205 31.34 -1.64 17.35
C SER A 205 31.02 -2.51 18.56
N GLU A 206 29.74 -2.75 18.82
CA GLU A 206 29.25 -3.57 19.95
C GLU A 206 28.11 -4.47 19.48
N PRO A 207 28.35 -5.71 19.01
CA PRO A 207 27.32 -6.60 18.48
C PRO A 207 26.22 -6.96 19.49
N SER A 208 26.55 -6.99 20.80
CA SER A 208 25.60 -7.26 21.88
C SER A 208 24.86 -6.01 22.40
N LEU A 209 25.00 -4.87 21.74
CA LEU A 209 24.43 -3.60 22.18
C LEU A 209 22.94 -3.69 22.51
N LEU A 210 22.15 -4.36 21.66
CA LEU A 210 20.70 -4.49 21.85
C LEU A 210 20.28 -5.49 22.94
N GLU A 211 21.23 -6.29 23.44
CA GLU A 211 21.04 -7.19 24.58
C GLU A 211 21.46 -6.54 25.90
N SER A 212 22.51 -5.70 25.84
CA SER A 212 23.12 -5.06 27.00
C SER A 212 22.51 -3.69 27.35
N ALA A 213 22.00 -2.98 26.34
CA ALA A 213 21.44 -1.65 26.52
C ALA A 213 19.94 -1.70 26.91
N LYS A 214 19.57 -0.81 27.81
CA LYS A 214 18.16 -0.54 28.12
C LYS A 214 17.50 0.34 27.04
N GLU A 215 18.22 1.37 26.60
CA GLU A 215 17.72 2.27 25.55
C GLU A 215 18.89 2.75 24.65
N VAL A 216 18.60 2.76 23.33
CA VAL A 216 19.44 3.36 22.30
C VAL A 216 18.67 4.52 21.69
N ASN A 217 19.14 5.74 21.90
CA ASN A 217 18.49 6.96 21.42
C ASN A 217 19.15 7.46 20.12
N LEU A 218 18.39 7.48 19.04
CA LEU A 218 18.80 7.89 17.69
C LEU A 218 18.08 9.15 17.21
N VAL A 219 17.45 9.92 18.12
CA VAL A 219 16.76 11.17 17.75
C VAL A 219 17.70 12.13 17.05
N VAL A 220 18.96 12.18 17.51
CA VAL A 220 20.07 12.93 16.88
C VAL A 220 21.03 11.88 16.31
N PRO A 221 21.06 11.65 14.99
CA PRO A 221 21.84 10.57 14.40
C PRO A 221 23.36 10.76 14.55
N ASP A 222 23.83 12.02 14.61
CA ASP A 222 25.25 12.34 14.76
C ASP A 222 25.79 12.19 16.21
N ALA A 223 24.86 12.06 17.18
CA ALA A 223 25.19 11.88 18.59
C ALA A 223 24.27 10.84 19.25
N PRO A 224 24.37 9.55 18.84
CA PRO A 224 23.57 8.50 19.44
C PRO A 224 23.92 8.33 20.92
N ALA A 225 22.89 8.21 21.78
CA ALA A 225 23.08 7.98 23.20
C ALA A 225 22.63 6.58 23.58
N VAL A 226 23.42 5.90 24.42
CA VAL A 226 23.12 4.55 24.93
C VAL A 226 22.96 4.63 26.45
N THR A 227 21.85 4.10 26.95
CA THR A 227 21.59 3.93 28.38
C THR A 227 21.62 2.45 28.70
N ARG A 228 22.38 2.05 29.70
CA ARG A 228 22.50 0.67 30.18
C ARG A 228 21.74 0.47 31.47
#